data_d6f9f6e394db07fa913380bb8fa9da5f
#
_entry.id   d6f9f6e394db07fa913380bb8fa9da5f
#
_cell.length_a   1.000
_cell.length_b   1.000
_cell.length_c   1.000
_cell.angle_alpha   90.00
_cell.angle_beta   90.00
_cell.angle_gamma   90.00
#
_symmetry.space_group_name_H-M   'P 1'
#
loop_
_entity.id
_entity.type
_entity.pdbx_description
1 polymer ?
#
loop_
_entity_poly.entity_id
_entity_poly.type
_entity_poly.pdbx_seq_one_letter_code
_entity_poly.pdbx_strand_id
1 'polypeptide(L)'
;MGALPWGRRLGLLCVVLLCGTPLCCGRPDPRRREALMQLEMIRGIGGSVVLNDKEKLLDEKLHQLKLQDMALPEFPPSMHFFKAKPLIERSPVFSFLQKMPKGAALHVHDFAMVGVEWLVKNITYRENCYVCFTADNSVRFLFSAGQPKPQTHCSTWILLETLRRKMNSTELDNSFIRNLTLFAEDPDEAYPDQDVVWTRFEQAFLVAYGLVTYAPIFKDYLYEGLRQFYMDNIMYVEIRALLPPTYELDGRRNSKDWSMRACQEVLQRFRAQYPDFVGARVIFTVHRGLNLTEAVKAVEEAVTLQRNFPDIMAGFDFVGREDSGRPLWYFREALELPEERGIHLPYFFHAGETDSEGTDVDQNMMDALLLNTSRIGHGFAMTRHPVVKELARKMDVAVEVCPISNQVLKLVSDLRNHPAAVLMAEGHPMVISSDDPALFEASGLSYDFYQAFMGFGGMRSNLATLKQLVVNSLRYSSLSSALKDKATAALLEKWDKFEDEKYLNPSLRQACI
;
A
#
# COMPACT_ATOMS: atom_id res chain seq x y z
N MET A 1 28.14 3.50 -25.56
CA MET A 1 28.91 4.66 -25.09
C MET A 1 27.90 5.72 -24.68
N GLY A 2 27.40 5.66 -23.46
CA GLY A 2 26.36 6.58 -22.96
C GLY A 2 27.00 7.60 -22.02
N ALA A 3 26.68 8.86 -22.22
CA ALA A 3 27.20 9.98 -21.48
C ALA A 3 26.75 9.93 -19.99
N LEU A 4 27.68 10.06 -19.08
CA LEU A 4 27.44 10.23 -17.64
C LEU A 4 26.79 11.61 -17.39
N PRO A 5 25.72 11.70 -16.59
CA PRO A 5 25.07 12.98 -16.33
C PRO A 5 25.95 13.88 -15.45
N TRP A 6 26.04 15.14 -15.83
CA TRP A 6 26.82 16.22 -15.22
C TRP A 6 26.45 16.54 -13.74
N GLY A 7 25.33 16.03 -13.24
CA GLY A 7 24.85 16.32 -11.89
C GLY A 7 25.75 15.80 -10.74
N ARG A 8 26.53 14.75 -10.96
CA ARG A 8 27.42 14.20 -9.90
C ARG A 8 28.66 15.04 -9.62
N ARG A 9 29.10 15.89 -10.58
CA ARG A 9 30.32 16.71 -10.40
C ARG A 9 30.08 17.96 -9.56
N LEU A 10 28.91 18.58 -9.60
CA LEU A 10 28.60 19.76 -8.77
C LEU A 10 28.43 19.39 -7.29
N GLY A 11 27.78 18.27 -6.97
CA GLY A 11 27.63 17.81 -5.58
C GLY A 11 28.96 17.49 -4.91
N LEU A 12 29.91 16.90 -5.64
CA LEU A 12 31.26 16.59 -5.11
C LEU A 12 32.10 17.85 -4.86
N LEU A 13 31.98 18.89 -5.70
CA LEU A 13 32.71 20.15 -5.54
C LEU A 13 32.24 20.94 -4.30
N CYS A 14 30.92 20.94 -4.01
CA CYS A 14 30.39 21.58 -2.81
C CYS A 14 30.82 20.90 -1.49
N VAL A 15 30.87 19.56 -1.48
CA VAL A 15 31.31 18.79 -0.29
C VAL A 15 32.78 19.03 0.00
N VAL A 16 33.63 19.12 -1.02
CA VAL A 16 35.08 19.38 -0.85
C VAL A 16 35.34 20.79 -0.31
N LEU A 17 34.55 21.80 -0.67
CA LEU A 17 34.66 23.17 -0.17
C LEU A 17 34.22 23.31 1.30
N LEU A 18 33.34 22.43 1.81
CA LEU A 18 32.88 22.46 3.20
C LEU A 18 33.80 21.72 4.18
N CYS A 19 34.57 20.73 3.71
CA CYS A 19 35.47 19.94 4.55
C CYS A 19 36.86 20.60 4.77
N GLY A 20 37.18 21.65 4.05
CA GLY A 20 38.53 22.24 4.01
C GLY A 20 38.80 23.43 4.94
N THR A 21 37.83 23.92 5.71
CA THR A 21 38.06 25.04 6.63
C THR A 21 38.02 24.59 8.09
N PRO A 22 39.07 24.87 8.91
CA PRO A 22 39.02 24.57 10.34
C PRO A 22 37.83 25.30 10.98
N LEU A 23 37.21 24.65 11.97
CA LEU A 23 36.18 25.25 12.84
C LEU A 23 36.84 26.39 13.66
N CYS A 24 37.06 27.54 13.02
CA CYS A 24 37.43 28.75 13.73
C CYS A 24 36.24 29.23 14.55
N CYS A 25 36.42 29.48 15.82
CA CYS A 25 35.51 30.17 16.74
C CYS A 25 35.17 31.56 16.21
N GLY A 26 34.27 31.64 15.26
CA GLY A 26 33.80 32.85 14.59
C GLY A 26 32.28 32.90 14.54
N ARG A 27 31.74 34.07 14.23
CA ARG A 27 30.29 34.25 14.01
C ARG A 27 29.79 33.30 12.93
N PRO A 28 28.54 32.75 13.04
CA PRO A 28 27.96 31.91 12.00
C PRO A 28 27.98 32.61 10.63
N ASP A 29 28.48 31.88 9.60
CA ASP A 29 28.53 32.40 8.24
C ASP A 29 27.17 32.14 7.54
N PRO A 30 26.42 33.17 7.14
CA PRO A 30 25.15 33.03 6.46
C PRO A 30 25.27 32.24 5.13
N ARG A 31 26.37 32.38 4.40
CA ARG A 31 26.60 31.65 3.14
C ARG A 31 26.76 30.15 3.38
N ARG A 32 27.47 29.79 4.44
CA ARG A 32 27.63 28.38 4.85
C ARG A 32 26.28 27.79 5.30
N ARG A 33 25.46 28.56 6.02
CA ARG A 33 24.12 28.15 6.41
C ARG A 33 23.27 27.89 5.16
N GLU A 34 23.27 28.80 4.19
CA GLU A 34 22.52 28.64 2.95
C GLU A 34 22.99 27.40 2.16
N ALA A 35 24.29 27.19 2.01
CA ALA A 35 24.85 26.02 1.34
C ALA A 35 24.43 24.70 2.02
N LEU A 36 24.40 24.65 3.36
CA LEU A 36 23.92 23.47 4.10
C LEU A 36 22.43 23.23 3.88
N MET A 37 21.60 24.28 3.89
CA MET A 37 20.17 24.16 3.59
C MET A 37 19.93 23.61 2.18
N GLN A 38 20.69 24.07 1.17
CA GLN A 38 20.62 23.56 -0.19
C GLN A 38 21.02 22.06 -0.26
N LEU A 39 22.06 21.66 0.45
CA LEU A 39 22.47 20.24 0.50
C LEU A 39 21.40 19.35 1.14
N GLU A 40 20.77 19.80 2.22
CA GLU A 40 19.66 19.09 2.86
C GLU A 40 18.47 18.93 1.89
N MET A 41 18.14 19.96 1.13
CA MET A 41 17.03 19.91 0.15
C MET A 41 17.35 18.96 -1.00
N ILE A 42 18.58 19.00 -1.55
CA ILE A 42 19.00 18.16 -2.68
C ILE A 42 19.04 16.68 -2.28
N ARG A 43 19.36 16.37 -1.02
CA ARG A 43 19.48 15.00 -0.52
C ARG A 43 18.13 14.28 -0.45
N GLY A 44 17.05 14.97 -0.12
CA GLY A 44 15.72 14.39 0.06
C GLY A 44 15.10 13.85 -1.22
N ILE A 45 14.01 13.09 -1.07
CA ILE A 45 13.20 12.61 -2.19
C ILE A 45 12.74 13.81 -3.02
N GLY A 46 13.00 13.76 -4.33
CA GLY A 46 12.66 14.83 -5.27
C GLY A 46 13.67 15.96 -5.35
N GLY A 47 14.69 16.00 -4.47
CA GLY A 47 15.66 17.11 -4.44
C GLY A 47 16.51 17.29 -5.72
N SER A 48 16.60 16.26 -6.55
CA SER A 48 17.24 16.30 -7.87
C SER A 48 16.29 16.50 -9.04
N VAL A 49 14.97 16.55 -8.78
CA VAL A 49 13.95 16.74 -9.82
C VAL A 49 13.91 18.23 -10.22
N VAL A 50 14.07 18.47 -11.51
CA VAL A 50 13.94 19.83 -12.07
C VAL A 50 12.51 20.01 -12.56
N LEU A 51 11.79 20.94 -11.95
CA LEU A 51 10.45 21.33 -12.35
C LEU A 51 10.50 22.25 -13.56
N ASN A 52 9.61 22.05 -14.55
CA ASN A 52 9.38 22.98 -15.64
C ASN A 52 8.66 24.25 -15.15
N ASP A 53 8.41 25.23 -16.02
CA ASP A 53 7.84 26.51 -15.57
C ASP A 53 6.37 26.38 -15.14
N LYS A 54 5.58 25.48 -15.74
CA LYS A 54 4.20 25.19 -15.30
C LYS A 54 4.21 24.49 -13.94
N GLU A 55 5.09 23.51 -13.77
CA GLU A 55 5.27 22.79 -12.50
C GLU A 55 5.69 23.73 -11.37
N LYS A 56 6.56 24.72 -11.62
CA LYS A 56 6.94 25.72 -10.60
C LYS A 56 5.73 26.54 -10.14
N LEU A 57 4.88 26.99 -11.07
CA LEU A 57 3.64 27.70 -10.72
C LEU A 57 2.67 26.80 -9.93
N LEU A 58 2.59 25.54 -10.31
CA LEU A 58 1.77 24.55 -9.60
C LEU A 58 2.32 24.26 -8.20
N ASP A 59 3.64 24.19 -8.04
CA ASP A 59 4.34 24.01 -6.75
C ASP A 59 4.11 25.19 -5.82
N GLU A 60 4.21 26.44 -6.33
CA GLU A 60 3.87 27.65 -5.58
C GLU A 60 2.41 27.60 -5.08
N LYS A 61 1.49 27.17 -5.93
CA LYS A 61 0.09 27.00 -5.55
C LYS A 61 -0.08 25.93 -4.47
N LEU A 62 0.53 24.76 -4.66
CA LEU A 62 0.50 23.67 -3.70
C LEU A 62 1.09 24.10 -2.36
N HIS A 63 2.17 24.88 -2.36
CA HIS A 63 2.75 25.44 -1.14
C HIS A 63 1.76 26.34 -0.40
N GLN A 64 0.98 27.19 -1.11
CA GLN A 64 -0.05 28.02 -0.48
C GLN A 64 -1.17 27.17 0.13
N LEU A 65 -1.60 26.10 -0.55
CA LEU A 65 -2.59 25.16 0.00
C LEU A 65 -2.08 24.47 1.27
N LYS A 66 -0.80 24.05 1.29
CA LYS A 66 -0.16 23.48 2.49
C LYS A 66 -0.14 24.46 3.65
N LEU A 67 0.22 25.72 3.41
CA LEU A 67 0.21 26.76 4.47
C LEU A 67 -1.19 26.93 5.07
N GLN A 68 -2.25 26.85 4.27
CA GLN A 68 -3.62 26.91 4.75
C GLN A 68 -3.95 25.74 5.67
N ASP A 69 -3.64 24.51 5.23
CA ASP A 69 -3.89 23.29 6.03
C ASP A 69 -3.07 23.25 7.32
N MET A 70 -1.79 23.65 7.25
CA MET A 70 -0.92 23.67 8.43
C MET A 70 -1.25 24.77 9.45
N ALA A 71 -2.01 25.79 9.04
CA ALA A 71 -2.49 26.83 9.94
C ALA A 71 -3.76 26.45 10.70
N LEU A 72 -4.38 25.30 10.38
CA LEU A 72 -5.56 24.82 11.10
C LEU A 72 -5.19 24.38 12.52
N PRO A 73 -6.10 24.59 13.50
CA PRO A 73 -5.89 24.17 14.89
C PRO A 73 -5.65 22.65 15.03
N GLU A 74 -6.32 21.88 14.18
CA GLU A 74 -6.21 20.42 14.13
C GLU A 74 -5.42 20.04 12.88
N PHE A 75 -4.26 19.43 13.09
CA PHE A 75 -3.38 18.98 12.00
C PHE A 75 -3.58 17.49 11.76
N PRO A 76 -4.21 17.06 10.64
CA PRO A 76 -4.62 15.68 10.43
C PRO A 76 -3.52 14.63 10.65
N PRO A 77 -2.26 14.79 10.19
CA PRO A 77 -1.21 13.80 10.42
C PRO A 77 -0.80 13.58 11.89
N SER A 78 -1.17 14.48 12.79
CA SER A 78 -0.94 14.31 14.23
C SER A 78 -2.07 13.59 14.96
N MET A 79 -3.15 13.28 14.26
CA MET A 79 -4.35 12.65 14.79
C MET A 79 -4.44 11.20 14.29
N HIS A 80 -5.15 10.34 15.04
CA HIS A 80 -5.48 9.01 14.52
C HIS A 80 -6.31 9.14 13.22
N PHE A 81 -6.02 8.31 12.23
CA PHE A 81 -6.59 8.42 10.88
C PHE A 81 -8.13 8.48 10.87
N PHE A 82 -8.80 7.69 11.68
CA PHE A 82 -10.27 7.70 11.75
C PHE A 82 -10.84 9.03 12.20
N LYS A 83 -10.16 9.73 13.12
CA LYS A 83 -10.53 11.08 13.57
C LYS A 83 -10.11 12.15 12.53
N ALA A 84 -9.00 11.92 11.86
CA ALA A 84 -8.43 12.84 10.87
C ALA A 84 -9.15 12.81 9.52
N LYS A 85 -9.71 11.67 9.09
CA LYS A 85 -10.29 11.45 7.77
C LYS A 85 -11.30 12.52 7.34
N PRO A 86 -12.31 12.93 8.16
CA PRO A 86 -13.23 13.98 7.76
C PRO A 86 -12.56 15.35 7.56
N LEU A 87 -11.43 15.61 8.21
CA LEU A 87 -10.62 16.82 8.01
C LEU A 87 -9.83 16.73 6.72
N ILE A 88 -9.21 15.56 6.44
CA ILE A 88 -8.47 15.27 5.23
C ILE A 88 -9.37 15.47 4.01
N GLU A 89 -10.59 14.94 4.01
CA GLU A 89 -11.54 15.03 2.89
C GLU A 89 -11.95 16.48 2.56
N ARG A 90 -11.84 17.40 3.50
CA ARG A 90 -12.08 18.83 3.30
C ARG A 90 -10.83 19.61 2.89
N SER A 91 -9.66 18.98 2.95
CA SER A 91 -8.39 19.60 2.62
C SER A 91 -8.25 19.89 1.12
N PRO A 92 -7.87 21.11 0.73
CA PRO A 92 -7.57 21.42 -0.65
C PRO A 92 -6.29 20.69 -1.15
N VAL A 93 -5.35 20.35 -0.25
CA VAL A 93 -4.19 19.51 -0.56
C VAL A 93 -4.66 18.10 -0.92
N PHE A 94 -5.61 17.53 -0.18
CA PHE A 94 -6.17 16.22 -0.48
C PHE A 94 -6.89 16.21 -1.84
N SER A 95 -7.67 17.25 -2.14
CA SER A 95 -8.33 17.42 -3.44
C SER A 95 -7.33 17.51 -4.60
N PHE A 96 -6.16 18.10 -4.35
CA PHE A 96 -5.04 18.10 -5.31
C PHE A 96 -4.49 16.69 -5.52
N LEU A 97 -4.19 15.98 -4.43
CA LEU A 97 -3.63 14.62 -4.46
C LEU A 97 -4.58 13.60 -5.12
N GLN A 98 -5.89 13.72 -4.90
CA GLN A 98 -6.88 12.86 -5.56
C GLN A 98 -6.82 12.95 -7.10
N LYS A 99 -6.53 14.11 -7.64
CA LYS A 99 -6.45 14.35 -9.10
C LYS A 99 -5.08 14.04 -9.68
N MET A 100 -4.05 14.01 -8.85
CA MET A 100 -2.68 13.75 -9.26
C MET A 100 -2.53 12.32 -9.80
N PRO A 101 -1.87 12.11 -10.95
CA PRO A 101 -1.46 10.79 -11.39
C PRO A 101 -0.51 10.16 -10.37
N LYS A 102 -0.79 8.92 -9.92
CA LYS A 102 -0.06 8.25 -8.83
C LYS A 102 0.83 7.09 -9.27
N GLY A 103 0.80 6.77 -10.58
CA GLY A 103 1.62 5.68 -11.12
C GLY A 103 1.12 4.30 -10.68
N ALA A 104 1.79 3.64 -9.75
CA ALA A 104 1.50 2.28 -9.34
C ALA A 104 1.21 2.14 -7.85
N ALA A 105 0.32 1.19 -7.50
CA ALA A 105 0.13 0.67 -6.16
C ALA A 105 0.87 -0.68 -6.06
N LEU A 106 1.91 -0.76 -5.23
CA LEU A 106 2.81 -1.92 -5.19
C LEU A 106 2.61 -2.80 -3.96
N HIS A 107 1.80 -2.37 -2.98
CA HIS A 107 1.51 -3.11 -1.77
C HIS A 107 0.04 -2.93 -1.40
N VAL A 108 -0.78 -3.90 -1.76
CA VAL A 108 -2.19 -4.00 -1.39
C VAL A 108 -2.60 -5.46 -1.29
N HIS A 109 -3.42 -5.81 -0.28
CA HIS A 109 -3.90 -7.16 -0.07
C HIS A 109 -5.23 -7.41 -0.76
N ASP A 110 -5.39 -8.61 -1.35
CA ASP A 110 -6.52 -8.99 -2.21
C ASP A 110 -7.90 -8.84 -1.53
N PHE A 111 -8.01 -9.16 -0.23
CA PHE A 111 -9.27 -9.08 0.51
C PHE A 111 -9.64 -7.68 1.02
N ALA A 112 -8.77 -6.70 0.87
CA ALA A 112 -8.92 -5.35 1.41
C ALA A 112 -8.83 -4.23 0.35
N MET A 113 -8.96 -4.57 -0.94
CA MET A 113 -8.88 -3.63 -2.04
C MET A 113 -10.16 -2.81 -2.24
N VAL A 114 -11.32 -3.39 -1.95
CA VAL A 114 -12.63 -2.83 -2.30
C VAL A 114 -13.33 -2.32 -1.05
N GLY A 115 -13.77 -1.08 -1.09
CA GLY A 115 -14.50 -0.46 0.01
C GLY A 115 -15.64 -1.33 0.53
N VAL A 116 -15.71 -1.51 1.84
CA VAL A 116 -16.63 -2.46 2.50
C VAL A 116 -18.10 -2.16 2.26
N GLU A 117 -18.45 -0.91 2.01
CA GLU A 117 -19.83 -0.56 1.62
C GLU A 117 -20.26 -1.24 0.33
N TRP A 118 -19.32 -1.36 -0.64
CA TRP A 118 -19.62 -2.07 -1.90
C TRP A 118 -19.88 -3.54 -1.64
N LEU A 119 -19.10 -4.21 -0.79
CA LEU A 119 -19.35 -5.59 -0.38
C LEU A 119 -20.71 -5.73 0.27
N VAL A 120 -21.05 -4.88 1.22
CA VAL A 120 -22.32 -4.97 1.93
C VAL A 120 -23.49 -4.66 1.01
N LYS A 121 -23.47 -3.54 0.26
CA LYS A 121 -24.62 -3.07 -0.50
C LYS A 121 -24.80 -3.76 -1.86
N ASN A 122 -23.73 -4.28 -2.47
CA ASN A 122 -23.82 -4.92 -3.79
C ASN A 122 -23.72 -6.44 -3.71
N ILE A 123 -22.99 -6.98 -2.74
CA ILE A 123 -22.73 -8.43 -2.70
C ILE A 123 -23.67 -9.14 -1.74
N THR A 124 -23.85 -8.64 -0.52
CA THR A 124 -24.72 -9.32 0.45
C THR A 124 -26.22 -9.24 0.10
N TYR A 125 -26.58 -8.45 -0.91
CA TYR A 125 -27.95 -8.39 -1.46
C TYR A 125 -28.22 -9.39 -2.60
N ARG A 126 -27.19 -10.12 -3.04
CA ARG A 126 -27.38 -11.15 -4.06
C ARG A 126 -28.12 -12.36 -3.48
N GLU A 127 -28.87 -13.04 -4.35
CA GLU A 127 -29.60 -14.26 -4.00
C GLU A 127 -28.67 -15.32 -3.41
N ASN A 128 -29.21 -16.18 -2.56
CA ASN A 128 -28.51 -17.30 -1.96
C ASN A 128 -27.36 -16.90 -1.01
N CYS A 129 -27.30 -15.66 -0.55
CA CYS A 129 -26.37 -15.21 0.48
C CYS A 129 -26.91 -15.52 1.87
N TYR A 130 -26.18 -16.29 2.64
CA TYR A 130 -26.45 -16.63 4.03
C TYR A 130 -25.49 -15.92 4.96
N VAL A 131 -25.97 -15.60 6.17
CA VAL A 131 -25.16 -15.07 7.26
C VAL A 131 -25.26 -15.97 8.47
N CYS A 132 -24.17 -16.09 9.19
CA CYS A 132 -24.10 -16.72 10.52
C CYS A 132 -23.53 -15.71 11.51
N PHE A 133 -24.15 -15.58 12.68
CA PHE A 133 -23.64 -14.82 13.81
C PHE A 133 -22.85 -15.78 14.71
N THR A 134 -21.60 -15.45 14.95
CA THR A 134 -20.69 -16.29 15.74
C THR A 134 -20.75 -15.94 17.22
N ALA A 135 -20.29 -16.83 18.10
CA ALA A 135 -20.33 -16.63 19.56
C ALA A 135 -19.43 -15.47 20.04
N ASP A 136 -18.45 -15.08 19.25
CA ASP A 136 -17.52 -13.94 19.48
C ASP A 136 -18.05 -12.61 18.91
N ASN A 137 -19.37 -12.51 18.69
CA ASN A 137 -20.04 -11.33 18.13
C ASN A 137 -19.54 -10.92 16.74
N SER A 138 -18.96 -11.86 15.98
CA SER A 138 -18.58 -11.65 14.59
C SER A 138 -19.63 -12.25 13.65
N VAL A 139 -19.43 -12.11 12.35
CA VAL A 139 -20.30 -12.67 11.33
C VAL A 139 -19.50 -13.48 10.31
N ARG A 140 -20.18 -14.45 9.67
CA ARG A 140 -19.64 -15.18 8.53
C ARG A 140 -20.67 -15.19 7.44
N PHE A 141 -20.21 -15.15 6.19
CA PHE A 141 -21.07 -15.19 5.00
C PHE A 141 -20.80 -16.45 4.19
N LEU A 142 -21.83 -16.92 3.50
CA LEU A 142 -21.72 -18.06 2.59
C LEU A 142 -22.78 -17.97 1.50
N PHE A 143 -22.43 -18.24 0.25
CA PHE A 143 -23.37 -18.46 -0.84
C PHE A 143 -23.65 -19.96 -0.98
N SER A 144 -24.93 -20.34 -1.05
CA SER A 144 -25.33 -21.75 -1.13
C SER A 144 -26.67 -21.89 -1.83
N ALA A 145 -26.81 -22.91 -2.70
CA ALA A 145 -28.06 -23.22 -3.39
C ALA A 145 -29.22 -23.64 -2.45
N GLY A 146 -28.89 -24.10 -1.26
CA GLY A 146 -29.85 -24.49 -0.22
C GLY A 146 -29.31 -24.16 1.16
N GLN A 147 -30.06 -24.52 2.20
CA GLN A 147 -29.67 -24.29 3.60
C GLN A 147 -28.30 -24.88 3.90
N PRO A 148 -27.29 -24.05 4.26
CA PRO A 148 -25.97 -24.56 4.61
C PRO A 148 -26.00 -25.44 5.85
N LYS A 149 -25.12 -26.44 5.88
CA LYS A 149 -24.92 -27.28 7.07
C LYS A 149 -24.20 -26.50 8.18
N PRO A 150 -24.44 -26.80 9.46
CA PRO A 150 -23.67 -26.26 10.55
C PRO A 150 -22.17 -26.46 10.36
N GLN A 151 -21.36 -25.45 10.74
CA GLN A 151 -19.90 -25.47 10.73
C GLN A 151 -19.37 -25.14 12.13
N THR A 152 -18.09 -25.36 12.38
CA THR A 152 -17.45 -25.24 13.70
C THR A 152 -17.78 -23.94 14.45
N HIS A 153 -17.79 -22.80 13.75
CA HIS A 153 -18.09 -21.50 14.35
C HIS A 153 -19.48 -20.94 13.94
N CYS A 154 -20.24 -21.71 13.16
CA CYS A 154 -21.51 -21.33 12.56
C CYS A 154 -22.54 -22.44 12.70
N SER A 155 -23.21 -22.49 13.82
CA SER A 155 -24.26 -23.49 14.08
C SER A 155 -25.53 -23.23 13.29
N THR A 156 -25.84 -21.97 12.98
CA THR A 156 -27.08 -21.58 12.31
C THR A 156 -26.80 -20.56 11.21
N TRP A 157 -27.19 -20.91 9.98
CA TRP A 157 -27.15 -20.02 8.83
C TRP A 157 -28.53 -19.45 8.54
N ILE A 158 -28.60 -18.15 8.29
CA ILE A 158 -29.85 -17.44 8.00
C ILE A 158 -29.73 -16.83 6.60
N LEU A 159 -30.72 -17.05 5.74
CA LEU A 159 -30.78 -16.42 4.42
C LEU A 159 -30.97 -14.91 4.61
N LEU A 160 -30.04 -14.11 4.07
CA LEU A 160 -30.02 -12.66 4.29
C LEU A 160 -31.26 -11.94 3.79
N GLU A 161 -31.81 -12.36 2.66
CA GLU A 161 -33.07 -11.82 2.15
C GLU A 161 -34.20 -11.97 3.18
N THR A 162 -34.29 -13.14 3.83
CA THR A 162 -35.29 -13.38 4.87
C THR A 162 -35.04 -12.56 6.13
N LEU A 163 -33.77 -12.40 6.51
CA LEU A 163 -33.38 -11.60 7.66
C LEU A 163 -33.73 -10.11 7.45
N ARG A 164 -33.40 -9.56 6.28
CA ARG A 164 -33.72 -8.16 5.92
C ARG A 164 -35.21 -7.82 5.89
N ARG A 165 -36.06 -8.80 5.61
CA ARG A 165 -37.54 -8.61 5.70
C ARG A 165 -38.04 -8.48 7.15
N LYS A 166 -37.25 -8.95 8.13
CA LYS A 166 -37.62 -8.97 9.56
C LYS A 166 -36.92 -7.91 10.41
N MET A 167 -35.85 -7.32 9.91
CA MET A 167 -35.02 -6.36 10.61
C MET A 167 -34.87 -5.06 9.81
N ASN A 168 -34.44 -4.00 10.49
CA ASN A 168 -34.04 -2.76 9.81
C ASN A 168 -32.79 -3.03 8.97
N SER A 169 -32.92 -2.96 7.64
CA SER A 169 -31.84 -3.25 6.71
C SER A 169 -30.64 -2.32 6.87
N THR A 170 -30.87 -1.04 7.22
CA THR A 170 -29.79 -0.07 7.42
C THR A 170 -28.96 -0.40 8.66
N GLU A 171 -29.62 -0.78 9.77
CA GLU A 171 -28.92 -1.18 11.00
C GLU A 171 -28.12 -2.47 10.80
N LEU A 172 -28.70 -3.43 10.04
CA LEU A 172 -28.04 -4.68 9.70
C LEU A 172 -26.79 -4.43 8.82
N ASP A 173 -26.93 -3.60 7.79
CA ASP A 173 -25.83 -3.25 6.88
C ASP A 173 -24.71 -2.52 7.65
N ASN A 174 -25.06 -1.59 8.51
CA ASN A 174 -24.08 -0.90 9.37
C ASN A 174 -23.37 -1.88 10.33
N SER A 175 -24.08 -2.89 10.82
CA SER A 175 -23.45 -3.96 11.61
C SER A 175 -22.44 -4.76 10.80
N PHE A 176 -22.74 -5.08 9.54
CA PHE A 176 -21.81 -5.78 8.65
C PHE A 176 -20.60 -4.91 8.31
N ILE A 177 -20.80 -3.62 8.00
CA ILE A 177 -19.69 -2.67 7.76
C ILE A 177 -18.77 -2.62 8.98
N ARG A 178 -19.30 -2.48 10.19
CA ARG A 178 -18.50 -2.52 11.42
C ARG A 178 -17.71 -3.83 11.58
N ASN A 179 -18.22 -4.96 11.11
CA ASN A 179 -17.51 -6.23 11.14
C ASN A 179 -16.41 -6.35 10.08
N LEU A 180 -16.46 -5.58 9.02
CA LEU A 180 -15.50 -5.58 7.92
C LEU A 180 -14.45 -4.48 8.01
N THR A 181 -14.53 -3.56 8.99
CA THR A 181 -13.57 -2.47 9.17
C THR A 181 -13.00 -2.45 10.58
N LEU A 182 -11.90 -1.70 10.74
CA LEU A 182 -11.33 -1.36 12.05
C LEU A 182 -11.84 -0.01 12.56
N PHE A 183 -12.77 0.63 11.85
CA PHE A 183 -13.29 1.92 12.26
C PHE A 183 -13.83 1.89 13.69
N ALA A 184 -13.40 2.87 14.50
CA ALA A 184 -13.88 3.14 15.83
C ALA A 184 -13.97 4.67 16.03
N GLU A 185 -15.02 5.13 16.70
CA GLU A 185 -15.19 6.56 17.04
C GLU A 185 -14.08 7.02 17.99
N ASP A 186 -13.74 6.18 18.97
CA ASP A 186 -12.56 6.34 19.81
C ASP A 186 -11.61 5.16 19.63
N PRO A 187 -10.62 5.26 18.72
CA PRO A 187 -9.69 4.19 18.44
C PRO A 187 -8.70 3.91 19.58
N ASP A 188 -8.48 4.87 20.49
CA ASP A 188 -7.59 4.67 21.63
C ASP A 188 -8.27 3.83 22.72
N GLU A 189 -9.59 4.00 22.90
CA GLU A 189 -10.39 3.15 23.78
C GLU A 189 -10.65 1.78 23.16
N ALA A 190 -10.99 1.72 21.86
CA ALA A 190 -11.31 0.48 21.17
C ALA A 190 -10.08 -0.45 21.02
N TYR A 191 -8.92 0.14 20.83
CA TYR A 191 -7.66 -0.56 20.58
C TYR A 191 -6.58 -0.06 21.55
N PRO A 192 -6.58 -0.52 22.82
CA PRO A 192 -5.59 -0.08 23.81
C PRO A 192 -4.15 -0.48 23.45
N ASP A 193 -3.97 -1.60 22.78
CA ASP A 193 -2.66 -2.15 22.39
C ASP A 193 -2.68 -2.82 21.01
N GLN A 194 -1.50 -3.27 20.56
CA GLN A 194 -1.33 -3.94 19.28
C GLN A 194 -2.03 -5.30 19.23
N ASP A 195 -2.09 -6.06 20.32
CA ASP A 195 -2.70 -7.38 20.32
C ASP A 195 -4.19 -7.31 20.06
N VAL A 196 -4.85 -6.31 20.64
CA VAL A 196 -6.28 -6.08 20.44
C VAL A 196 -6.59 -5.67 19.00
N VAL A 197 -5.84 -4.70 18.45
CA VAL A 197 -6.10 -4.25 17.06
C VAL A 197 -5.78 -5.33 16.04
N TRP A 198 -4.70 -6.10 16.21
CA TRP A 198 -4.36 -7.20 15.32
C TRP A 198 -5.39 -8.33 15.38
N THR A 199 -5.89 -8.68 16.56
CA THR A 199 -6.98 -9.65 16.69
C THR A 199 -8.21 -9.21 15.90
N ARG A 200 -8.57 -7.94 16.00
CA ARG A 200 -9.71 -7.37 15.26
C ARG A 200 -9.44 -7.32 13.76
N PHE A 201 -8.22 -6.98 13.35
CA PHE A 201 -7.76 -6.94 11.97
C PHE A 201 -7.90 -8.32 11.30
N GLU A 202 -7.38 -9.37 11.91
CA GLU A 202 -7.51 -10.73 11.39
C GLU A 202 -8.97 -11.22 11.31
N GLN A 203 -9.81 -10.83 12.28
CA GLN A 203 -11.24 -11.15 12.24
C GLN A 203 -11.96 -10.53 11.03
N ALA A 204 -11.61 -9.32 10.61
CA ALA A 204 -12.22 -8.68 9.45
C ALA A 204 -11.99 -9.47 8.14
N PHE A 205 -10.80 -10.04 7.96
CA PHE A 205 -10.53 -10.95 6.83
C PHE A 205 -11.41 -12.19 6.85
N LEU A 206 -11.63 -12.78 8.02
CA LEU A 206 -12.51 -13.95 8.17
C LEU A 206 -13.97 -13.61 7.83
N VAL A 207 -14.41 -12.38 8.09
CA VAL A 207 -15.75 -11.90 7.68
C VAL A 207 -15.83 -11.78 6.16
N ALA A 208 -14.85 -11.18 5.51
CA ALA A 208 -14.81 -10.99 4.07
C ALA A 208 -14.66 -12.32 3.29
N TYR A 209 -14.00 -13.32 3.90
CA TYR A 209 -13.61 -14.57 3.26
C TYR A 209 -14.75 -15.25 2.50
N GLY A 210 -15.88 -15.48 3.14
CA GLY A 210 -17.01 -16.19 2.52
C GLY A 210 -17.68 -15.41 1.38
N LEU A 211 -17.54 -14.08 1.35
CA LEU A 211 -18.01 -13.24 0.25
C LEU A 211 -17.04 -13.30 -0.94
N VAL A 212 -15.78 -12.97 -0.70
CA VAL A 212 -14.78 -12.79 -1.75
C VAL A 212 -14.37 -14.11 -2.41
N THR A 213 -14.40 -15.24 -1.67
CA THR A 213 -14.06 -16.56 -2.22
C THR A 213 -15.19 -17.27 -2.96
N TYR A 214 -16.39 -16.70 -3.02
CA TYR A 214 -17.44 -17.19 -3.92
C TYR A 214 -17.06 -16.84 -5.38
N ALA A 215 -16.93 -17.85 -6.25
CA ALA A 215 -16.30 -17.73 -7.56
C ALA A 215 -16.85 -16.59 -8.45
N PRO A 216 -18.18 -16.35 -8.56
CA PRO A 216 -18.70 -15.19 -9.29
C PRO A 216 -18.28 -13.86 -8.66
N ILE A 217 -18.27 -13.80 -7.31
CA ILE A 217 -17.88 -12.58 -6.58
C ILE A 217 -16.41 -12.31 -6.71
N PHE A 218 -15.55 -13.33 -6.67
CA PHE A 218 -14.10 -13.18 -6.84
C PHE A 218 -13.74 -12.35 -8.08
N LYS A 219 -14.40 -12.64 -9.22
CA LYS A 219 -14.19 -11.89 -10.47
C LYS A 219 -14.71 -10.44 -10.38
N ASP A 220 -15.90 -10.25 -9.82
CA ASP A 220 -16.51 -8.93 -9.69
C ASP A 220 -15.76 -8.06 -8.69
N TYR A 221 -15.31 -8.65 -7.60
CA TYR A 221 -14.52 -7.99 -6.56
C TYR A 221 -13.18 -7.51 -7.11
N LEU A 222 -12.44 -8.36 -7.82
CA LEU A 222 -11.17 -7.97 -8.44
C LEU A 222 -11.38 -6.85 -9.46
N TYR A 223 -12.43 -6.95 -10.29
CA TYR A 223 -12.75 -5.89 -11.25
C TYR A 223 -13.04 -4.56 -10.56
N GLU A 224 -13.84 -4.58 -9.50
CA GLU A 224 -14.17 -3.38 -8.71
C GLU A 224 -12.93 -2.82 -8.00
N GLY A 225 -12.07 -3.67 -7.46
CA GLY A 225 -10.80 -3.25 -6.87
C GLY A 225 -9.92 -2.50 -7.87
N LEU A 226 -9.69 -3.09 -9.04
CA LEU A 226 -8.97 -2.40 -10.11
C LEU A 226 -9.62 -1.08 -10.50
N ARG A 227 -10.97 -1.02 -10.53
CA ARG A 227 -11.72 0.20 -10.85
C ARG A 227 -11.52 1.28 -9.79
N GLN A 228 -11.56 0.95 -8.49
CA GLN A 228 -11.35 1.93 -7.42
C GLN A 228 -9.94 2.50 -7.46
N PHE A 229 -8.93 1.67 -7.68
CA PHE A 229 -7.54 2.14 -7.85
C PHE A 229 -7.38 2.99 -9.12
N TYR A 230 -7.96 2.58 -10.23
CA TYR A 230 -7.93 3.38 -11.47
C TYR A 230 -8.60 4.74 -11.32
N MET A 231 -9.74 4.82 -10.61
CA MET A 231 -10.44 6.08 -10.33
C MET A 231 -9.63 7.00 -9.39
N ASP A 232 -8.69 6.45 -8.63
CA ASP A 232 -7.71 7.22 -7.85
C ASP A 232 -6.42 7.54 -8.64
N ASN A 233 -6.49 7.51 -9.98
CA ASN A 233 -5.39 7.81 -10.90
C ASN A 233 -4.16 6.88 -10.78
N ILE A 234 -4.40 5.61 -10.46
CA ILE A 234 -3.40 4.54 -10.44
C ILE A 234 -3.51 3.76 -11.75
N MET A 235 -2.39 3.51 -12.39
CA MET A 235 -2.33 2.86 -13.70
C MET A 235 -1.78 1.44 -13.68
N TYR A 236 -1.25 0.97 -12.55
CA TYR A 236 -0.70 -0.36 -12.37
C TYR A 236 -0.81 -0.79 -10.91
N VAL A 237 -1.13 -2.07 -10.66
CA VAL A 237 -1.33 -2.61 -9.30
C VAL A 237 -0.59 -3.93 -9.13
N GLU A 238 0.09 -4.11 -7.99
CA GLU A 238 0.62 -5.40 -7.53
C GLU A 238 -0.15 -5.85 -6.29
N ILE A 239 -0.80 -7.00 -6.40
CA ILE A 239 -1.75 -7.49 -5.41
C ILE A 239 -1.14 -8.65 -4.65
N ARG A 240 -0.98 -8.52 -3.34
CA ARG A 240 -0.67 -9.62 -2.43
C ARG A 240 -1.91 -10.49 -2.26
N ALA A 241 -1.84 -11.73 -2.73
CA ALA A 241 -2.98 -12.62 -2.78
C ALA A 241 -2.69 -13.99 -2.17
N LEU A 242 -3.53 -14.38 -1.22
CA LEU A 242 -3.49 -15.71 -0.61
C LEU A 242 -3.99 -16.81 -1.56
N LEU A 243 -4.81 -16.45 -2.54
CA LEU A 243 -5.42 -17.36 -3.51
C LEU A 243 -6.06 -18.61 -2.85
N PRO A 244 -6.93 -18.45 -1.85
CA PRO A 244 -7.60 -19.59 -1.26
C PRO A 244 -8.48 -20.28 -2.31
N PRO A 245 -8.84 -21.57 -2.10
CA PRO A 245 -9.79 -22.24 -2.97
C PRO A 245 -11.12 -21.48 -3.03
N THR A 246 -11.47 -20.97 -4.22
CA THR A 246 -12.79 -20.37 -4.42
C THR A 246 -13.86 -21.47 -4.51
N TYR A 247 -15.12 -21.12 -4.26
CA TYR A 247 -16.21 -22.08 -4.26
C TYR A 247 -17.37 -21.65 -5.16
N GLU A 248 -18.09 -22.63 -5.66
CA GLU A 248 -19.30 -22.46 -6.46
C GLU A 248 -20.56 -22.59 -5.60
N LEU A 249 -21.71 -22.21 -6.14
CA LEU A 249 -23.01 -22.29 -5.43
C LEU A 249 -23.38 -23.71 -4.99
N ASP A 250 -22.92 -24.73 -5.71
CA ASP A 250 -23.10 -26.16 -5.39
C ASP A 250 -22.06 -26.71 -4.41
N GLY A 251 -21.14 -25.86 -3.96
CA GLY A 251 -20.08 -26.21 -3.00
C GLY A 251 -18.80 -26.79 -3.64
N ARG A 252 -18.73 -26.95 -4.96
CA ARG A 252 -17.47 -27.32 -5.64
C ARG A 252 -16.42 -26.27 -5.37
N ARG A 253 -15.16 -26.70 -5.22
CA ARG A 253 -14.02 -25.80 -5.00
C ARG A 253 -13.13 -25.75 -6.22
N ASN A 254 -12.67 -24.55 -6.54
CA ASN A 254 -11.74 -24.28 -7.63
C ASN A 254 -10.30 -24.18 -7.07
N SER A 255 -9.33 -24.54 -7.90
CA SER A 255 -7.90 -24.48 -7.56
C SER A 255 -7.35 -23.03 -7.69
N LYS A 256 -6.12 -22.81 -7.20
CA LYS A 256 -5.38 -21.55 -7.42
C LYS A 256 -5.16 -21.24 -8.90
N ASP A 257 -4.95 -22.25 -9.74
CA ASP A 257 -4.87 -22.10 -11.20
C ASP A 257 -6.13 -21.48 -11.80
N TRP A 258 -7.30 -21.86 -11.26
CA TRP A 258 -8.57 -21.23 -11.65
C TRP A 258 -8.58 -19.76 -11.26
N SER A 259 -8.17 -19.44 -10.03
CA SER A 259 -8.11 -18.06 -9.53
C SER A 259 -7.15 -17.20 -10.37
N MET A 260 -5.98 -17.74 -10.74
CA MET A 260 -5.03 -17.03 -11.61
C MET A 260 -5.59 -16.80 -13.01
N ARG A 261 -6.29 -17.79 -13.61
CA ARG A 261 -7.01 -17.60 -14.88
C ARG A 261 -8.12 -16.56 -14.77
N ALA A 262 -8.88 -16.59 -13.67
CA ALA A 262 -9.90 -15.57 -13.41
C ALA A 262 -9.29 -14.16 -13.31
N CYS A 263 -8.13 -14.02 -12.68
CA CYS A 263 -7.39 -12.75 -12.67
C CYS A 263 -7.00 -12.30 -14.08
N GLN A 264 -6.48 -13.20 -14.93
CA GLN A 264 -6.15 -12.87 -16.32
C GLN A 264 -7.39 -12.41 -17.13
N GLU A 265 -8.51 -13.13 -16.99
CA GLU A 265 -9.78 -12.76 -17.66
C GLU A 265 -10.29 -11.39 -17.22
N VAL A 266 -10.28 -11.14 -15.90
CA VAL A 266 -10.70 -9.84 -15.35
C VAL A 266 -9.79 -8.72 -15.83
N LEU A 267 -8.48 -8.93 -15.80
CA LEU A 267 -7.52 -7.93 -16.26
C LEU A 267 -7.67 -7.64 -17.75
N GLN A 268 -7.88 -8.66 -18.58
CA GLN A 268 -8.12 -8.48 -20.01
C GLN A 268 -9.39 -7.66 -20.25
N ARG A 269 -10.50 -8.00 -19.57
CA ARG A 269 -11.76 -7.26 -19.64
C ARG A 269 -11.59 -5.81 -19.18
N PHE A 270 -10.86 -5.60 -18.08
CA PHE A 270 -10.61 -4.26 -17.53
C PHE A 270 -9.81 -3.38 -18.49
N ARG A 271 -8.72 -3.91 -19.06
CA ARG A 271 -7.90 -3.19 -20.04
C ARG A 271 -8.63 -2.91 -21.35
N ALA A 272 -9.57 -3.75 -21.76
CA ALA A 272 -10.41 -3.47 -22.91
C ALA A 272 -11.31 -2.24 -22.70
N GLN A 273 -11.77 -2.02 -21.46
CA GLN A 273 -12.56 -0.83 -21.09
C GLN A 273 -11.72 0.39 -20.76
N TYR A 274 -10.53 0.19 -20.18
CA TYR A 274 -9.58 1.23 -19.76
C TYR A 274 -8.21 0.99 -20.42
N PRO A 275 -8.02 1.38 -21.69
CA PRO A 275 -6.81 1.05 -22.47
C PRO A 275 -5.52 1.68 -21.95
N ASP A 276 -5.62 2.75 -21.16
CA ASP A 276 -4.51 3.44 -20.51
C ASP A 276 -4.11 2.82 -19.16
N PHE A 277 -4.85 1.79 -18.70
CA PHE A 277 -4.46 0.98 -17.55
C PHE A 277 -3.36 -0.01 -17.96
N VAL A 278 -2.17 0.11 -17.38
CA VAL A 278 -1.00 -0.70 -17.74
C VAL A 278 -1.21 -2.16 -17.42
N GLY A 279 -1.75 -2.46 -16.22
CA GLY A 279 -2.03 -3.82 -15.82
C GLY A 279 -2.04 -4.05 -14.31
N ALA A 280 -2.13 -5.33 -13.94
CA ALA A 280 -1.92 -5.77 -12.56
C ALA A 280 -1.15 -7.09 -12.55
N ARG A 281 -0.42 -7.34 -11.44
CA ARG A 281 0.26 -8.61 -11.18
C ARG A 281 -0.03 -9.09 -9.77
N VAL A 282 0.12 -10.39 -9.56
CA VAL A 282 -0.13 -11.06 -8.29
C VAL A 282 1.19 -11.43 -7.63
N ILE A 283 1.37 -11.04 -6.38
CA ILE A 283 2.38 -11.57 -5.47
C ILE A 283 1.67 -12.65 -4.67
N PHE A 284 2.01 -13.92 -4.91
CA PHE A 284 1.41 -15.02 -4.16
C PHE A 284 1.91 -15.00 -2.72
N THR A 285 0.99 -15.05 -1.77
CA THR A 285 1.31 -14.93 -0.35
C THR A 285 0.81 -16.13 0.45
N VAL A 286 1.52 -16.42 1.54
CA VAL A 286 1.09 -17.37 2.56
C VAL A 286 1.32 -16.81 3.95
N HIS A 287 0.54 -17.28 4.94
CA HIS A 287 0.68 -16.80 6.31
C HIS A 287 1.98 -17.27 6.95
N ARG A 288 2.72 -16.36 7.63
CA ARG A 288 4.01 -16.67 8.26
C ARG A 288 3.92 -17.57 9.52
N GLY A 289 2.73 -18.00 9.88
CA GLY A 289 2.49 -19.04 10.91
C GLY A 289 2.77 -20.47 10.47
N LEU A 290 3.05 -20.71 9.18
CA LEU A 290 3.34 -22.04 8.63
C LEU A 290 4.57 -22.68 9.28
N ASN A 291 4.62 -24.03 9.31
CA ASN A 291 5.85 -24.73 9.58
C ASN A 291 6.74 -24.86 8.32
N LEU A 292 7.99 -25.30 8.48
CA LEU A 292 8.94 -25.37 7.36
C LEU A 292 8.46 -26.29 6.22
N THR A 293 7.84 -27.43 6.55
CA THR A 293 7.32 -28.36 5.53
C THR A 293 6.20 -27.74 4.69
N GLU A 294 5.34 -26.95 5.33
CA GLU A 294 4.27 -26.19 4.64
C GLU A 294 4.85 -25.06 3.81
N ALA A 295 5.88 -24.37 4.30
CA ALA A 295 6.58 -23.33 3.59
C ALA A 295 7.27 -23.87 2.32
N VAL A 296 7.93 -25.02 2.40
CA VAL A 296 8.51 -25.70 1.21
C VAL A 296 7.44 -25.94 0.14
N LYS A 297 6.27 -26.49 0.53
CA LYS A 297 5.16 -26.70 -0.41
C LYS A 297 4.65 -25.41 -1.03
N ALA A 298 4.55 -24.35 -0.22
CA ALA A 298 4.10 -23.04 -0.68
C ALA A 298 5.09 -22.42 -1.71
N VAL A 299 6.39 -22.54 -1.48
CA VAL A 299 7.42 -22.08 -2.43
C VAL A 299 7.39 -22.90 -3.72
N GLU A 300 7.23 -24.24 -3.63
CA GLU A 300 7.08 -25.09 -4.82
C GLU A 300 5.80 -24.75 -5.62
N GLU A 301 4.72 -24.43 -4.91
CA GLU A 301 3.49 -23.93 -5.54
C GLU A 301 3.71 -22.58 -6.22
N ALA A 302 4.42 -21.64 -5.57
CA ALA A 302 4.79 -20.34 -6.15
C ALA A 302 5.58 -20.50 -7.45
N VAL A 303 6.58 -21.39 -7.48
CA VAL A 303 7.36 -21.73 -8.70
C VAL A 303 6.45 -22.29 -9.79
N THR A 304 5.49 -23.12 -9.43
CA THR A 304 4.53 -23.69 -10.37
C THR A 304 3.61 -22.63 -10.95
N LEU A 305 3.08 -21.74 -10.11
CA LEU A 305 2.24 -20.61 -10.54
C LEU A 305 3.02 -19.66 -11.44
N GLN A 306 4.28 -19.34 -11.10
CA GLN A 306 5.12 -18.49 -11.93
C GLN A 306 5.36 -19.07 -13.32
N ARG A 307 5.63 -20.38 -13.40
CA ARG A 307 5.81 -21.08 -14.69
C ARG A 307 4.53 -21.09 -15.52
N ASN A 308 3.37 -21.29 -14.88
CA ASN A 308 2.08 -21.40 -15.58
C ASN A 308 1.49 -20.03 -15.96
N PHE A 309 1.83 -18.97 -15.20
CA PHE A 309 1.27 -17.61 -15.32
C PHE A 309 2.35 -16.52 -15.30
N PRO A 310 3.38 -16.58 -16.16
CA PRO A 310 4.55 -15.67 -16.09
C PRO A 310 4.19 -14.19 -16.27
N ASP A 311 3.12 -13.89 -16.99
CA ASP A 311 2.70 -12.51 -17.27
C ASP A 311 1.99 -11.86 -16.08
N ILE A 312 1.38 -12.65 -15.19
CA ILE A 312 0.59 -12.14 -14.09
C ILE A 312 1.20 -12.43 -12.71
N MET A 313 1.99 -13.48 -12.57
CA MET A 313 2.69 -13.80 -11.33
C MET A 313 3.91 -12.89 -11.18
N ALA A 314 3.94 -12.07 -10.13
CA ALA A 314 5.06 -11.18 -9.83
C ALA A 314 6.13 -11.84 -8.96
N GLY A 315 5.72 -12.61 -7.96
CA GLY A 315 6.63 -13.26 -7.01
C GLY A 315 5.92 -13.78 -5.76
N PHE A 316 6.66 -13.87 -4.66
CA PHE A 316 6.21 -14.52 -3.43
C PHE A 316 6.48 -13.66 -2.19
N ASP A 317 5.63 -13.82 -1.15
CA ASP A 317 5.76 -13.15 0.13
C ASP A 317 5.16 -13.97 1.28
N PHE A 318 5.55 -13.66 2.52
CA PHE A 318 4.92 -14.11 3.76
C PHE A 318 4.14 -12.96 4.41
N VAL A 319 2.88 -13.20 4.77
CA VAL A 319 1.98 -12.21 5.37
C VAL A 319 1.55 -12.58 6.79
N GLY A 320 0.88 -11.67 7.47
CA GLY A 320 0.43 -11.79 8.85
C GLY A 320 1.39 -11.11 9.82
N ARG A 321 0.94 -10.89 11.06
CA ARG A 321 1.66 -10.14 12.08
C ARG A 321 3.08 -10.64 12.27
N GLU A 322 4.06 -9.75 12.11
CA GLU A 322 5.47 -10.09 12.14
C GLU A 322 5.90 -10.54 13.55
N ASP A 323 5.49 -9.80 14.59
CA ASP A 323 5.88 -10.07 15.98
C ASP A 323 5.42 -11.41 16.53
N SER A 324 4.26 -11.92 16.10
CA SER A 324 3.73 -13.23 16.51
C SER A 324 4.01 -14.35 15.52
N GLY A 325 4.50 -13.99 14.33
CA GLY A 325 4.84 -14.92 13.26
C GLY A 325 6.24 -15.51 13.42
N ARG A 326 6.63 -16.31 12.43
CA ARG A 326 8.00 -16.83 12.35
C ARG A 326 8.89 -15.87 11.59
N PRO A 327 10.17 -15.65 12.03
CA PRO A 327 11.12 -14.80 11.28
C PRO A 327 11.46 -15.42 9.92
N LEU A 328 11.88 -14.59 8.97
CA LEU A 328 12.24 -15.03 7.61
C LEU A 328 13.36 -16.09 7.63
N TRP A 329 14.31 -15.98 8.54
CA TRP A 329 15.41 -16.95 8.68
C TRP A 329 14.94 -18.37 9.00
N TYR A 330 13.81 -18.52 9.69
CA TYR A 330 13.19 -19.82 9.91
C TYR A 330 12.83 -20.52 8.60
N PHE A 331 12.46 -19.75 7.57
CA PHE A 331 12.04 -20.26 6.26
C PHE A 331 13.19 -20.36 5.25
N ARG A 332 14.43 -20.04 5.65
CA ARG A 332 15.58 -19.95 4.75
C ARG A 332 15.70 -21.17 3.83
N GLU A 333 15.67 -22.40 4.39
CA GLU A 333 15.79 -23.63 3.63
C GLU A 333 14.72 -23.77 2.54
N ALA A 334 13.49 -23.32 2.78
CA ALA A 334 12.44 -23.31 1.78
C ALA A 334 12.67 -22.23 0.70
N LEU A 335 13.16 -21.05 1.10
CA LEU A 335 13.35 -19.91 0.22
C LEU A 335 14.60 -20.03 -0.68
N GLU A 336 15.59 -20.83 -0.30
CA GLU A 336 16.78 -21.12 -1.11
C GLU A 336 16.49 -22.15 -2.22
N LEU A 337 15.47 -23.00 -2.09
CA LEU A 337 15.16 -24.10 -3.03
C LEU A 337 14.99 -23.68 -4.50
N PRO A 338 14.35 -22.55 -4.85
CA PRO A 338 14.24 -22.14 -6.25
C PRO A 338 15.60 -21.86 -6.87
N GLU A 339 16.48 -21.12 -6.18
CA GLU A 339 17.82 -20.78 -6.68
C GLU A 339 18.72 -22.02 -6.79
N GLU A 340 18.68 -22.95 -5.83
CA GLU A 340 19.36 -24.26 -5.89
C GLU A 340 18.97 -25.07 -7.13
N ARG A 341 17.74 -24.89 -7.61
CA ARG A 341 17.22 -25.53 -8.84
C ARG A 341 17.41 -24.68 -10.10
N GLY A 342 18.12 -23.56 -10.01
CA GLY A 342 18.32 -22.62 -11.11
C GLY A 342 17.07 -21.86 -11.53
N ILE A 343 16.09 -21.70 -10.63
CA ILE A 343 14.83 -21.01 -10.87
C ILE A 343 14.87 -19.66 -10.15
N HIS A 344 14.61 -18.60 -10.87
CA HIS A 344 14.48 -17.26 -10.26
C HIS A 344 13.03 -17.02 -9.83
N LEU A 345 12.77 -17.00 -8.52
CA LEU A 345 11.49 -16.59 -7.91
C LEU A 345 11.69 -15.24 -7.20
N PRO A 346 11.11 -14.13 -7.70
CA PRO A 346 11.22 -12.85 -7.02
C PRO A 346 10.51 -12.85 -5.66
N TYR A 347 11.11 -12.21 -4.67
CA TYR A 347 10.55 -12.02 -3.33
C TYR A 347 10.20 -10.56 -3.08
N PHE A 348 9.14 -10.33 -2.29
CA PHE A 348 8.63 -9.00 -1.90
C PHE A 348 8.24 -9.00 -0.43
N PHE A 349 9.19 -9.34 0.46
CA PHE A 349 8.91 -9.68 1.84
C PHE A 349 8.40 -8.49 2.67
N HIS A 350 7.34 -8.73 3.46
CA HIS A 350 7.08 -7.95 4.66
C HIS A 350 8.25 -8.13 5.62
N ALA A 351 8.91 -7.05 5.99
CA ALA A 351 10.04 -7.08 6.91
C ALA A 351 10.19 -5.75 7.64
N GLY A 352 10.34 -5.80 8.94
CA GLY A 352 10.47 -4.65 9.82
C GLY A 352 9.15 -3.94 10.11
N GLU A 353 8.00 -4.61 9.98
CA GLU A 353 6.72 -4.13 10.49
C GLU A 353 6.60 -4.42 11.99
N THR A 354 7.55 -3.90 12.73
CA THR A 354 7.70 -4.14 14.16
C THR A 354 8.34 -2.96 14.87
N ASP A 355 8.05 -2.82 16.16
CA ASP A 355 8.76 -1.98 17.12
C ASP A 355 9.49 -2.80 18.20
N SER A 356 9.53 -4.12 18.07
CA SER A 356 10.16 -5.09 18.96
C SER A 356 11.67 -5.21 18.73
N GLU A 357 12.41 -4.13 19.01
CA GLU A 357 13.84 -4.03 18.77
C GLU A 357 14.65 -5.15 19.45
N GLY A 358 15.58 -5.75 18.71
CA GLY A 358 16.51 -6.78 19.19
C GLY A 358 15.91 -8.20 19.26
N THR A 359 14.70 -8.41 18.78
CA THR A 359 14.10 -9.75 18.64
C THR A 359 14.51 -10.40 17.31
N ASP A 360 14.19 -11.69 17.14
CA ASP A 360 14.48 -12.41 15.89
C ASP A 360 13.72 -11.80 14.69
N VAL A 361 12.50 -11.30 14.90
CA VAL A 361 11.72 -10.65 13.84
C VAL A 361 12.25 -9.28 13.44
N ASP A 362 12.90 -8.57 14.35
CA ASP A 362 13.56 -7.29 14.05
C ASP A 362 14.70 -7.43 13.03
N GLN A 363 15.25 -8.65 12.87
CA GLN A 363 16.28 -8.98 11.89
C GLN A 363 15.73 -9.30 10.50
N ASN A 364 14.42 -9.40 10.32
CA ASN A 364 13.79 -9.80 9.05
C ASN A 364 14.20 -8.90 7.87
N MET A 365 14.47 -7.61 8.09
CA MET A 365 14.94 -6.74 7.00
C MET A 365 16.33 -7.12 6.48
N MET A 366 17.23 -7.53 7.37
CA MET A 366 18.53 -8.07 6.98
C MET A 366 18.36 -9.38 6.22
N ASP A 367 17.52 -10.27 6.73
CA ASP A 367 17.26 -11.57 6.12
C ASP A 367 16.59 -11.42 4.75
N ALA A 368 15.65 -10.47 4.59
CA ALA A 368 15.04 -10.15 3.32
C ALA A 368 16.07 -9.71 2.27
N LEU A 369 17.05 -8.87 2.65
CA LEU A 369 18.12 -8.45 1.75
C LEU A 369 19.06 -9.61 1.41
N LEU A 370 19.40 -10.48 2.37
CA LEU A 370 20.22 -11.67 2.13
C LEU A 370 19.51 -12.69 1.22
N LEU A 371 18.18 -12.76 1.30
CA LEU A 371 17.31 -13.56 0.42
C LEU A 371 16.98 -12.86 -0.91
N ASN A 372 17.67 -11.76 -1.20
CA ASN A 372 17.56 -11.01 -2.46
C ASN A 372 16.13 -10.50 -2.75
N THR A 373 15.45 -9.97 -1.73
CA THR A 373 14.13 -9.37 -1.92
C THR A 373 14.16 -8.22 -2.92
N SER A 374 13.15 -8.09 -3.75
CA SER A 374 13.03 -7.01 -4.73
C SER A 374 12.62 -5.68 -4.11
N ARG A 375 11.80 -5.72 -3.06
CA ARG A 375 11.36 -4.60 -2.22
C ARG A 375 11.16 -5.11 -0.79
N ILE A 376 11.10 -4.19 0.18
CA ILE A 376 10.81 -4.48 1.57
C ILE A 376 9.44 -3.88 1.91
N GLY A 377 8.48 -4.73 2.29
CA GLY A 377 7.18 -4.31 2.80
C GLY A 377 7.32 -3.63 4.17
N HIS A 378 6.69 -2.49 4.35
CA HIS A 378 6.70 -1.59 5.51
C HIS A 378 8.08 -1.02 5.85
N GLY A 379 9.08 -1.85 6.19
CA GLY A 379 10.40 -1.39 6.62
C GLY A 379 10.36 -0.37 7.75
N PHE A 380 9.36 -0.41 8.62
CA PHE A 380 9.14 0.56 9.68
C PHE A 380 10.36 0.67 10.61
N ALA A 381 10.97 -0.46 10.96
CA ALA A 381 12.16 -0.51 11.81
C ALA A 381 13.47 -0.08 11.10
N MET A 382 13.46 0.20 9.78
CA MET A 382 14.65 0.43 8.94
C MET A 382 15.61 1.48 9.53
N THR A 383 15.11 2.54 10.14
CA THR A 383 15.94 3.62 10.66
C THR A 383 16.70 3.26 11.93
N ARG A 384 16.33 2.19 12.62
CA ARG A 384 17.03 1.62 13.77
C ARG A 384 18.23 0.77 13.34
N HIS A 385 18.31 0.35 12.08
CA HIS A 385 19.33 -0.53 11.52
C HIS A 385 20.20 0.18 10.47
N PRO A 386 21.17 1.04 10.88
CA PRO A 386 21.92 1.89 9.94
C PRO A 386 22.71 1.11 8.90
N VAL A 387 23.23 -0.08 9.23
CA VAL A 387 23.97 -0.94 8.29
C VAL A 387 23.03 -1.56 7.27
N VAL A 388 21.87 -2.08 7.72
CA VAL A 388 20.84 -2.68 6.85
C VAL A 388 20.25 -1.62 5.93
N LYS A 389 19.96 -0.41 6.45
CA LYS A 389 19.49 0.74 5.68
C LYS A 389 20.46 1.12 4.56
N GLU A 390 21.75 1.20 4.88
CA GLU A 390 22.78 1.52 3.87
C GLU A 390 22.94 0.39 2.85
N LEU A 391 22.81 -0.87 3.25
CA LEU A 391 22.84 -2.02 2.37
C LEU A 391 21.63 -1.98 1.39
N ALA A 392 20.41 -1.78 1.90
CA ALA A 392 19.21 -1.64 1.08
C ALA A 392 19.35 -0.51 0.05
N ARG A 393 19.92 0.64 0.47
CA ARG A 393 20.19 1.77 -0.43
C ARG A 393 21.23 1.42 -1.52
N LYS A 394 22.29 0.69 -1.19
CA LYS A 394 23.32 0.25 -2.15
C LYS A 394 22.78 -0.77 -3.15
N MET A 395 21.92 -1.65 -2.70
CA MET A 395 21.24 -2.65 -3.53
C MET A 395 20.09 -2.04 -4.35
N ASP A 396 19.74 -0.76 -4.14
CA ASP A 396 18.58 -0.07 -4.74
C ASP A 396 17.25 -0.77 -4.44
N VAL A 397 17.10 -1.33 -3.24
CA VAL A 397 15.89 -1.98 -2.75
C VAL A 397 14.99 -0.94 -2.09
N ALA A 398 13.79 -0.75 -2.63
CA ALA A 398 12.84 0.23 -2.12
C ALA A 398 12.03 -0.31 -0.95
N VAL A 399 11.69 0.60 -0.01
CA VAL A 399 10.75 0.35 1.08
C VAL A 399 9.33 0.72 0.62
N GLU A 400 8.37 -0.18 0.84
CA GLU A 400 6.93 0.05 0.60
C GLU A 400 6.30 0.60 1.87
N VAL A 401 6.22 1.92 1.96
CA VAL A 401 5.74 2.61 3.17
C VAL A 401 4.22 2.68 3.18
N CYS A 402 3.60 2.19 4.25
CA CYS A 402 2.16 2.12 4.46
C CYS A 402 1.73 3.00 5.65
N PRO A 403 1.60 4.33 5.47
CA PRO A 403 1.44 5.27 6.57
C PRO A 403 0.24 4.99 7.47
N ILE A 404 -0.93 4.79 6.86
CA ILE A 404 -2.19 4.59 7.58
C ILE A 404 -2.18 3.25 8.31
N SER A 405 -1.73 2.18 7.66
CA SER A 405 -1.59 0.87 8.29
C SER A 405 -0.71 0.93 9.53
N ASN A 406 0.48 1.53 9.42
CA ASN A 406 1.41 1.64 10.55
C ASN A 406 0.83 2.46 11.72
N GLN A 407 -0.07 3.41 11.46
CA GLN A 407 -0.76 4.13 12.52
C GLN A 407 -1.93 3.32 13.10
N VAL A 408 -2.80 2.77 12.26
CA VAL A 408 -3.99 2.03 12.72
C VAL A 408 -3.60 0.78 13.48
N LEU A 409 -2.53 0.08 13.03
CA LEU A 409 -1.97 -1.10 13.72
C LEU A 409 -1.00 -0.74 14.86
N LYS A 410 -0.97 0.54 15.26
CA LYS A 410 -0.33 1.08 16.48
C LYS A 410 1.19 0.98 16.53
N LEU A 411 1.89 1.00 15.39
CA LEU A 411 3.34 1.19 15.36
C LEU A 411 3.73 2.66 15.62
N VAL A 412 2.88 3.61 15.22
CA VAL A 412 3.07 5.04 15.43
C VAL A 412 1.74 5.73 15.71
N SER A 413 1.70 6.68 16.62
CA SER A 413 0.48 7.45 16.92
C SER A 413 0.40 8.76 16.11
N ASP A 414 1.50 9.46 15.99
CA ASP A 414 1.64 10.73 15.26
C ASP A 414 2.54 10.51 14.04
N LEU A 415 1.99 10.65 12.84
CA LEU A 415 2.70 10.39 11.60
C LEU A 415 3.87 11.33 11.33
N ARG A 416 3.98 12.45 12.04
CA ARG A 416 5.19 13.29 12.01
C ARG A 416 6.41 12.57 12.62
N ASN A 417 6.18 11.58 13.48
CA ASN A 417 7.21 10.76 14.12
C ASN A 417 7.45 9.42 13.39
N HIS A 418 6.80 9.20 12.25
CA HIS A 418 7.01 7.98 11.47
C HIS A 418 8.45 7.89 10.95
N PRO A 419 9.12 6.72 11.06
CA PRO A 419 10.51 6.56 10.60
C PRO A 419 10.74 6.91 9.12
N ALA A 420 9.73 6.76 8.28
CA ALA A 420 9.81 7.13 6.87
C ALA A 420 10.10 8.62 6.62
N ALA A 421 9.88 9.51 7.60
CA ALA A 421 10.31 10.90 7.53
C ALA A 421 11.84 11.01 7.35
N VAL A 422 12.60 10.15 8.04
CA VAL A 422 14.05 10.06 7.90
C VAL A 422 14.43 9.51 6.52
N LEU A 423 13.78 8.42 6.08
CA LEU A 423 14.02 7.83 4.75
C LEU A 423 13.76 8.84 3.63
N MET A 424 12.66 9.62 3.75
CA MET A 424 12.31 10.68 2.79
C MET A 424 13.37 11.79 2.78
N ALA A 425 13.83 12.24 3.94
CA ALA A 425 14.86 13.28 4.07
C ALA A 425 16.23 12.85 3.54
N GLU A 426 16.55 11.56 3.63
CA GLU A 426 17.82 11.00 3.14
C GLU A 426 17.77 10.58 1.65
N GLY A 427 16.63 10.68 0.99
CA GLY A 427 16.46 10.21 -0.39
C GLY A 427 16.61 8.70 -0.52
N HIS A 428 16.18 7.94 0.50
CA HIS A 428 16.18 6.48 0.45
C HIS A 428 15.16 5.98 -0.58
N PRO A 429 15.44 4.91 -1.34
CA PRO A 429 14.46 4.29 -2.23
C PRO A 429 13.18 3.93 -1.48
N MET A 430 12.05 4.53 -1.88
CA MET A 430 10.76 4.26 -1.25
C MET A 430 9.59 4.49 -2.20
N VAL A 431 8.48 3.83 -1.92
CA VAL A 431 7.18 4.00 -2.57
C VAL A 431 6.10 4.15 -1.49
N ILE A 432 5.02 4.87 -1.81
CA ILE A 432 3.85 5.00 -0.94
C ILE A 432 2.87 3.89 -1.29
N SER A 433 2.33 3.25 -0.28
CA SER A 433 1.43 2.11 -0.38
C SER A 433 0.28 2.22 0.61
N SER A 434 -0.79 1.45 0.40
CA SER A 434 -2.02 1.53 1.22
C SER A 434 -2.30 0.28 2.06
N ASP A 435 -1.61 -0.83 1.76
CA ASP A 435 -1.77 -2.10 2.48
C ASP A 435 -3.20 -2.66 2.40
N ASP A 436 -4.03 -2.37 3.40
CA ASP A 436 -5.41 -2.85 3.54
C ASP A 436 -6.42 -1.68 3.57
N PRO A 437 -6.50 -0.85 2.51
CA PRO A 437 -7.22 0.42 2.57
C PRO A 437 -8.68 0.28 2.96
N ALA A 438 -9.38 -0.78 2.51
CA ALA A 438 -10.79 -0.97 2.83
C ALA A 438 -11.05 -1.21 4.32
N LEU A 439 -10.14 -1.89 5.03
CA LEU A 439 -10.25 -2.13 6.47
C LEU A 439 -10.03 -0.86 7.28
N PHE A 440 -9.28 0.09 6.72
CA PHE A 440 -8.98 1.39 7.34
C PHE A 440 -9.96 2.50 6.91
N GLU A 441 -11.04 2.17 6.19
CA GLU A 441 -11.95 3.14 5.58
C GLU A 441 -11.26 4.13 4.62
N ALA A 442 -10.13 3.73 4.06
CA ALA A 442 -9.45 4.42 2.99
C ALA A 442 -9.77 3.79 1.62
N SER A 443 -9.23 4.36 0.55
CA SER A 443 -9.32 3.82 -0.80
C SER A 443 -8.16 4.31 -1.65
N GLY A 444 -7.69 3.49 -2.58
CA GLY A 444 -6.57 3.84 -3.45
C GLY A 444 -5.29 4.17 -2.68
N LEU A 445 -4.64 5.28 -3.04
CA LEU A 445 -3.41 5.78 -2.43
C LEU A 445 -3.49 7.25 -1.97
N SER A 446 -4.57 7.97 -2.28
CA SER A 446 -4.63 9.42 -2.03
C SER A 446 -4.48 9.78 -0.56
N TYR A 447 -5.07 8.97 0.34
CA TYR A 447 -4.95 9.20 1.79
C TYR A 447 -3.53 8.97 2.30
N ASP A 448 -2.87 7.91 1.84
CA ASP A 448 -1.48 7.61 2.22
C ASP A 448 -0.51 8.64 1.65
N PHE A 449 -0.74 9.11 0.42
CA PHE A 449 0.01 10.25 -0.14
C PHE A 449 -0.19 11.53 0.68
N TYR A 450 -1.42 11.81 1.15
CA TYR A 450 -1.67 12.95 2.03
C TYR A 450 -0.87 12.85 3.33
N GLN A 451 -0.94 11.70 3.98
CA GLN A 451 -0.23 11.45 5.23
C GLN A 451 1.29 11.55 5.06
N ALA A 452 1.83 10.99 3.99
CA ALA A 452 3.26 11.09 3.69
C ALA A 452 3.67 12.53 3.35
N PHE A 453 2.90 13.22 2.51
CA PHE A 453 3.22 14.57 2.03
C PHE A 453 3.12 15.62 3.15
N MET A 454 2.08 15.54 3.97
CA MET A 454 1.84 16.49 5.05
C MET A 454 2.56 16.09 6.34
N GLY A 455 2.58 14.80 6.68
CA GLY A 455 3.16 14.29 7.92
C GLY A 455 4.67 14.09 7.86
N PHE A 456 5.17 13.25 6.95
CA PHE A 456 6.62 12.95 6.85
C PHE A 456 7.41 14.13 6.30
N GLY A 457 6.92 14.70 5.22
CA GLY A 457 7.63 15.75 4.50
C GLY A 457 7.41 17.14 5.07
N GLY A 458 6.31 17.37 5.78
CA GLY A 458 5.98 18.68 6.33
C GLY A 458 6.14 19.79 5.28
N MET A 459 6.66 20.93 5.67
CA MET A 459 6.91 22.05 4.72
C MET A 459 8.05 21.81 3.72
N ARG A 460 8.87 20.76 3.91
CA ARG A 460 9.97 20.44 2.97
C ARG A 460 9.48 19.73 1.71
N SER A 461 8.42 18.91 1.80
CA SER A 461 7.85 18.24 0.63
C SER A 461 7.17 19.24 -0.28
N ASN A 462 7.40 19.08 -1.57
CA ASN A 462 6.88 19.92 -2.64
C ASN A 462 6.43 19.04 -3.83
N LEU A 463 6.08 19.66 -4.94
CA LEU A 463 5.66 18.95 -6.15
C LEU A 463 6.74 18.01 -6.69
N ALA A 464 8.02 18.39 -6.58
CA ALA A 464 9.14 17.55 -7.00
C ALA A 464 9.23 16.26 -6.13
N THR A 465 8.94 16.36 -4.84
CA THR A 465 8.83 15.20 -3.94
C THR A 465 7.73 14.24 -4.40
N LEU A 466 6.53 14.77 -4.68
CA LEU A 466 5.41 13.97 -5.18
C LEU A 466 5.73 13.31 -6.52
N LYS A 467 6.29 14.07 -7.47
CA LYS A 467 6.69 13.56 -8.79
C LYS A 467 7.70 12.42 -8.67
N GLN A 468 8.69 12.54 -7.79
CA GLN A 468 9.67 11.48 -7.57
C GLN A 468 9.04 10.23 -6.97
N LEU A 469 8.14 10.35 -5.98
CA LEU A 469 7.44 9.21 -5.40
C LEU A 469 6.58 8.48 -6.44
N VAL A 470 5.89 9.23 -7.28
CA VAL A 470 5.08 8.68 -8.37
C VAL A 470 5.95 7.94 -9.40
N VAL A 471 7.08 8.51 -9.81
CA VAL A 471 8.05 7.83 -10.71
C VAL A 471 8.66 6.60 -10.05
N ASN A 472 8.97 6.66 -8.76
CA ASN A 472 9.47 5.51 -7.99
C ASN A 472 8.50 4.33 -8.03
N SER A 473 7.19 4.57 -7.97
CA SER A 473 6.20 3.49 -7.99
C SER A 473 6.29 2.62 -9.25
N LEU A 474 6.57 3.20 -10.42
CA LEU A 474 6.81 2.45 -11.65
C LEU A 474 8.23 1.88 -11.72
N ARG A 475 9.24 2.63 -11.26
CA ARG A 475 10.64 2.19 -11.25
C ARG A 475 10.80 0.89 -10.46
N TYR A 476 10.22 0.81 -9.27
CA TYR A 476 10.34 -0.32 -8.36
C TYR A 476 9.27 -1.41 -8.55
N SER A 477 8.39 -1.27 -9.55
CA SER A 477 7.39 -2.29 -9.90
C SER A 477 8.06 -3.57 -10.44
N SER A 478 7.32 -4.67 -10.49
CA SER A 478 7.75 -5.94 -11.09
C SER A 478 7.60 -5.98 -12.61
N LEU A 479 7.25 -4.87 -13.24
CA LEU A 479 7.18 -4.74 -14.70
C LEU A 479 8.56 -4.99 -15.34
N SER A 480 8.58 -5.54 -16.54
CA SER A 480 9.82 -5.62 -17.33
C SER A 480 10.33 -4.21 -17.68
N SER A 481 11.63 -4.08 -17.93
CA SER A 481 12.25 -2.78 -18.29
C SER A 481 11.49 -2.07 -19.41
N ALA A 482 11.15 -2.78 -20.49
CA ALA A 482 10.41 -2.21 -21.61
C ALA A 482 8.99 -1.74 -21.23
N LEU A 483 8.31 -2.42 -20.29
CA LEU A 483 7.01 -1.99 -19.80
C LEU A 483 7.13 -0.83 -18.82
N LYS A 484 8.19 -0.79 -18.00
CA LYS A 484 8.48 0.38 -17.13
C LYS A 484 8.69 1.65 -17.96
N ASP A 485 9.46 1.57 -19.04
CA ASP A 485 9.72 2.71 -19.92
C ASP A 485 8.41 3.23 -20.55
N LYS A 486 7.57 2.31 -21.07
CA LYS A 486 6.25 2.67 -21.61
C LYS A 486 5.30 3.25 -20.57
N ALA A 487 5.24 2.64 -19.39
CA ALA A 487 4.40 3.12 -18.30
C ALA A 487 4.85 4.48 -17.80
N THR A 488 6.17 4.71 -17.71
CA THR A 488 6.73 6.01 -17.31
C THR A 488 6.41 7.09 -18.35
N ALA A 489 6.54 6.78 -19.65
CA ALA A 489 6.14 7.72 -20.69
C ALA A 489 4.65 8.08 -20.61
N ALA A 490 3.77 7.08 -20.46
CA ALA A 490 2.33 7.30 -20.29
C ALA A 490 2.00 8.08 -19.00
N LEU A 491 2.74 7.84 -17.92
CA LEU A 491 2.61 8.60 -16.68
C LEU A 491 2.96 10.06 -16.89
N LEU A 492 4.07 10.37 -17.59
CA LEU A 492 4.48 11.74 -17.87
C LEU A 492 3.46 12.47 -18.76
N GLU A 493 2.85 11.81 -19.74
CA GLU A 493 1.75 12.38 -20.52
C GLU A 493 0.52 12.71 -19.66
N LYS A 494 0.19 11.85 -18.68
CA LYS A 494 -0.89 12.13 -17.71
C LYS A 494 -0.51 13.28 -16.79
N TRP A 495 0.75 13.36 -16.40
CA TRP A 495 1.29 14.45 -15.58
C TRP A 495 1.23 15.78 -16.30
N ASP A 496 1.63 15.86 -17.58
CA ASP A 496 1.51 17.06 -18.40
C ASP A 496 0.06 17.55 -18.52
N LYS A 497 -0.90 16.61 -18.68
CA LYS A 497 -2.34 16.96 -18.71
C LYS A 497 -2.82 17.48 -17.35
N PHE A 498 -2.34 16.88 -16.26
CA PHE A 498 -2.67 17.31 -14.90
C PHE A 498 -2.16 18.74 -14.61
N GLU A 499 -0.97 19.12 -15.13
CA GLU A 499 -0.43 20.48 -15.02
C GLU A 499 -1.31 21.52 -15.76
N ASP A 500 -1.91 21.13 -16.88
CA ASP A 500 -2.76 22.00 -17.69
C ASP A 500 -4.19 22.16 -17.13
N GLU A 501 -4.62 21.26 -16.23
CA GLU A 501 -5.98 21.28 -15.69
C GLU A 501 -6.18 22.35 -14.61
N LYS A 502 -7.36 23.01 -14.67
CA LYS A 502 -8.11 23.80 -13.65
C LYS A 502 -7.35 24.61 -12.56
N TYR A 503 -6.17 24.17 -12.12
CA TYR A 503 -5.44 24.86 -11.05
C TYR A 503 -4.71 26.10 -11.54
N LEU A 504 -4.40 26.17 -12.83
CA LEU A 504 -3.76 27.31 -13.49
C LEU A 504 -4.78 28.31 -14.03
N ASN A 505 -6.07 27.96 -14.12
CA ASN A 505 -7.09 28.85 -14.73
C ASN A 505 -8.02 29.43 -13.64
N PRO A 506 -7.85 30.72 -13.24
CA PRO A 506 -8.64 31.39 -12.21
C PRO A 506 -10.13 31.54 -12.56
N SER A 507 -10.51 31.46 -13.84
CA SER A 507 -11.89 31.69 -14.30
C SER A 507 -12.88 30.57 -13.98
N LEU A 508 -12.43 29.41 -13.52
CA LEU A 508 -13.30 28.27 -13.14
C LEU A 508 -13.67 28.25 -11.66
N ARG A 509 -13.30 29.28 -10.87
CA ARG A 509 -13.67 29.43 -9.46
C ARG A 509 -15.16 29.75 -9.20
N GLN A 510 -15.93 30.11 -10.22
CA GLN A 510 -17.32 30.55 -10.06
C GLN A 510 -18.38 29.45 -10.25
N ALA A 511 -18.00 28.20 -10.52
CA ALA A 511 -18.95 27.14 -10.80
C ALA A 511 -19.14 26.11 -9.67
N CYS A 512 -18.52 26.32 -8.50
CA CYS A 512 -18.66 25.44 -7.32
C CYS A 512 -18.75 26.29 -6.04
N ILE A 513 -19.77 27.13 -5.94
CA ILE A 513 -20.35 27.67 -4.70
C ILE A 513 -21.83 27.29 -4.70
#